data_526b7a9eb754ebb22b960bc4e68cf19d
#
_entry.id   526b7a9eb754ebb22b960bc4e68cf19d
#
_cell.length_a   1.000
_cell.length_b   1.000
_cell.length_c   1.000
_cell.angle_alpha   90.00
_cell.angle_beta   90.00
_cell.angle_gamma   90.00
#
_symmetry.space_group_name_H-M   'P 1'
#
loop_
_entity.id
_entity.type
_entity.pdbx_description
1 polymer ?
#
loop_
_entity_poly.entity_id
_entity_poly.type
_entity_poly.pdbx_seq_one_letter_code
_entity_poly.pdbx_strand_id
1 'polypeptide(L)'
;MKLDRVIETSLYVDDLDRAAKFYEQVLGLAALTSDKRFRAYDVGGQSVLLLFHRGATLETVHMPGGTIPPHDGHGPLHIAFAVAAEALPQWEQRLRKEAIVIEGRTDWSRGGHSIYFRDPDSHLLELATPGLWTIY
;
A
#
# COMPACT_ATOMS: atom_id res chain seq x y z
N MET A 1 -2.41 27.90 7.88
CA MET A 1 -2.64 26.47 8.12
C MET A 1 -1.96 25.69 7.01
N LYS A 2 -1.39 24.52 7.32
CA LYS A 2 -0.83 23.58 6.34
C LYS A 2 -1.13 22.15 6.79
N LEU A 3 -1.15 21.22 5.84
CA LEU A 3 -1.13 19.80 6.12
C LEU A 3 0.32 19.37 6.31
N ASP A 4 0.58 18.49 7.27
CA ASP A 4 1.94 18.01 7.52
C ASP A 4 2.30 16.84 6.60
N ARG A 5 1.43 15.83 6.51
CA ARG A 5 1.65 14.61 5.69
C ARG A 5 0.35 13.83 5.50
N VAL A 6 0.39 12.84 4.63
CA VAL A 6 -0.62 11.77 4.58
C VAL A 6 -0.34 10.81 5.74
N ILE A 7 -1.29 10.63 6.66
CA ILE A 7 -1.14 9.73 7.81
C ILE A 7 -1.59 8.32 7.47
N GLU A 8 -2.62 8.15 6.65
CA GLU A 8 -3.13 6.85 6.24
C GLU A 8 -3.67 6.88 4.81
N THR A 9 -3.62 5.71 4.17
CA THR A 9 -4.13 5.48 2.80
C THR A 9 -4.91 4.18 2.80
N SER A 10 -6.01 4.14 2.06
CA SER A 10 -6.88 2.96 2.00
C SER A 10 -6.86 2.31 0.63
N LEU A 11 -6.77 0.98 0.61
CA LEU A 11 -7.08 0.13 -0.53
C LEU A 11 -8.28 -0.76 -0.17
N TYR A 12 -9.04 -1.16 -1.20
CA TYR A 12 -10.22 -1.99 -1.03
C TYR A 12 -10.00 -3.33 -1.72
N VAL A 13 -10.21 -4.42 -0.99
CA VAL A 13 -9.89 -5.78 -1.41
C VAL A 13 -11.08 -6.71 -1.27
N ASP A 14 -11.13 -7.76 -2.07
CA ASP A 14 -12.24 -8.73 -2.05
C ASP A 14 -12.08 -9.78 -0.96
N ASP A 15 -10.84 -10.06 -0.55
CA ASP A 15 -10.50 -11.06 0.47
C ASP A 15 -9.36 -10.53 1.35
N LEU A 16 -9.69 -10.19 2.61
CA LEU A 16 -8.74 -9.63 3.58
C LEU A 16 -7.61 -10.60 3.94
N ASP A 17 -7.88 -11.91 4.02
CA ASP A 17 -6.88 -12.88 4.41
C ASP A 17 -5.89 -13.12 3.26
N ARG A 18 -6.38 -13.18 2.02
CA ARG A 18 -5.54 -13.23 0.82
C ARG A 18 -4.66 -11.98 0.70
N ALA A 19 -5.25 -10.81 0.89
CA ALA A 19 -4.52 -9.55 0.85
C ALA A 19 -3.49 -9.47 1.99
N ALA A 20 -3.88 -9.80 3.24
CA ALA A 20 -2.98 -9.82 4.39
C ALA A 20 -1.75 -10.71 4.13
N LYS A 21 -1.97 -11.91 3.62
CA LYS A 21 -0.86 -12.81 3.26
C LYS A 21 0.13 -12.16 2.30
N PHE A 22 -0.35 -11.45 1.29
CA PHE A 22 0.51 -10.75 0.34
C PHE A 22 1.29 -9.60 1.02
N TYR A 23 0.60 -8.69 1.72
CA TYR A 23 1.23 -7.51 2.31
C TYR A 23 2.20 -7.86 3.44
N GLU A 24 1.93 -8.92 4.20
CA GLU A 24 2.80 -9.39 5.27
C GLU A 24 3.98 -10.23 4.74
N GLN A 25 3.74 -11.18 3.83
CA GLN A 25 4.78 -12.10 3.37
C GLN A 25 5.61 -11.55 2.22
N VAL A 26 4.99 -10.87 1.25
CA VAL A 26 5.71 -10.30 0.10
C VAL A 26 6.33 -8.95 0.46
N LEU A 27 5.57 -8.03 1.03
CA LEU A 27 6.07 -6.70 1.37
C LEU A 27 6.68 -6.60 2.77
N GLY A 28 6.40 -7.55 3.66
CA GLY A 28 6.97 -7.56 5.00
C GLY A 28 6.38 -6.50 5.92
N LEU A 29 5.15 -6.03 5.66
CA LEU A 29 4.50 -5.02 6.48
C LEU A 29 4.10 -5.59 7.84
N ALA A 30 4.29 -4.80 8.89
CA ALA A 30 3.90 -5.17 10.24
C ALA A 30 2.44 -4.79 10.51
N ALA A 31 1.64 -5.77 10.93
CA ALA A 31 0.25 -5.52 11.30
C ALA A 31 0.16 -4.69 12.59
N LEU A 32 -0.67 -3.65 12.57
CA LEU A 32 -0.98 -2.80 13.72
C LEU A 32 -2.25 -3.25 14.42
N THR A 33 -3.33 -3.43 13.67
CA THR A 33 -4.62 -3.89 14.15
C THR A 33 -5.46 -4.47 13.02
N SER A 34 -6.50 -5.21 13.39
CA SER A 34 -7.41 -5.82 12.43
C SER A 34 -8.79 -6.05 13.03
N ASP A 35 -9.80 -6.04 12.21
CA ASP A 35 -11.13 -6.55 12.53
C ASP A 35 -11.73 -7.28 11.31
N LYS A 36 -13.05 -7.55 11.33
CA LYS A 36 -13.73 -8.23 10.21
C LYS A 36 -13.81 -7.39 8.94
N ARG A 37 -13.61 -6.08 9.03
CA ARG A 37 -13.77 -5.13 7.94
C ARG A 37 -12.44 -4.69 7.34
N PHE A 38 -11.34 -4.71 8.12
CA PHE A 38 -10.07 -4.17 7.68
C PHE A 38 -8.83 -4.81 8.33
N ARG A 39 -7.68 -4.50 7.73
CA ARG A 39 -6.32 -4.69 8.26
C ARG A 39 -5.59 -3.36 8.21
N ALA A 40 -4.82 -3.03 9.23
CA ALA A 40 -3.98 -1.85 9.27
C ALA A 40 -2.51 -2.24 9.41
N TYR A 41 -1.66 -1.63 8.61
CA TYR A 41 -0.23 -1.93 8.54
C TYR A 41 0.61 -0.69 8.78
N ASP A 42 1.69 -0.86 9.54
CA ASP A 42 2.74 0.17 9.62
C ASP A 42 3.52 0.25 8.31
N VAL A 43 3.68 1.47 7.80
CA VAL A 43 4.52 1.76 6.65
C VAL A 43 5.63 2.71 7.08
N GLY A 44 6.78 2.12 7.42
CA GLY A 44 7.99 2.86 7.76
C GLY A 44 7.90 3.70 9.03
N GLY A 45 6.98 3.38 9.96
CA GLY A 45 6.79 4.14 11.21
C GLY A 45 6.23 5.55 11.00
N GLN A 46 5.74 5.88 9.81
CA GLN A 46 5.32 7.25 9.47
C GLN A 46 3.92 7.34 8.87
N SER A 47 3.43 6.29 8.27
CA SER A 47 2.09 6.22 7.69
C SER A 47 1.48 4.84 7.86
N VAL A 48 0.18 4.75 7.65
CA VAL A 48 -0.60 3.52 7.79
C VAL A 48 -1.22 3.16 6.44
N LEU A 49 -1.09 1.90 6.05
CA LEU A 49 -1.87 1.32 4.96
C LEU A 49 -3.07 0.59 5.56
N LEU A 50 -4.26 0.97 5.13
CA LEU A 50 -5.50 0.30 5.47
C LEU A 50 -5.97 -0.56 4.30
N LEU A 51 -6.26 -1.83 4.55
CA LEU A 51 -6.94 -2.70 3.60
C LEU A 51 -8.35 -2.92 4.12
N PHE A 52 -9.35 -2.43 3.40
CA PHE A 52 -10.76 -2.65 3.72
C PHE A 52 -11.36 -3.76 2.85
N HIS A 53 -12.15 -4.62 3.46
CA HIS A 53 -13.03 -5.50 2.68
C HIS A 53 -14.00 -4.65 1.87
N ARG A 54 -14.03 -4.83 0.57
CA ARG A 54 -14.88 -4.06 -0.34
C ARG A 54 -16.36 -4.20 0.04
N GLY A 55 -17.07 -3.06 0.14
CA GLY A 55 -18.44 -3.01 0.60
C GLY A 55 -18.65 -3.01 2.12
N ALA A 56 -17.60 -3.21 2.93
CA ALA A 56 -17.73 -3.24 4.39
C ALA A 56 -17.74 -1.85 5.05
N THR A 57 -17.64 -0.78 4.26
CA THR A 57 -17.54 0.60 4.74
C THR A 57 -18.65 1.51 4.20
N LEU A 58 -19.75 0.91 3.70
CA LEU A 58 -20.86 1.64 3.11
C LEU A 58 -21.80 2.30 4.13
N GLU A 59 -21.69 1.94 5.41
CA GLU A 59 -22.48 2.46 6.49
C GLU A 59 -21.65 3.34 7.43
N THR A 60 -22.29 4.33 8.04
CA THR A 60 -21.66 5.13 9.09
C THR A 60 -21.29 4.25 10.28
N VAL A 61 -20.04 4.30 10.71
CA VAL A 61 -19.56 3.61 11.91
C VAL A 61 -19.77 4.53 13.12
N HIS A 62 -20.47 4.03 14.15
CA HIS A 62 -20.66 4.72 15.41
C HIS A 62 -19.68 4.20 16.45
N MET A 63 -18.94 5.09 17.06
CA MET A 63 -17.94 4.84 18.09
C MET A 63 -18.23 5.67 19.34
N PRO A 64 -17.70 5.31 20.52
CA PRO A 64 -17.89 6.11 21.72
C PRO A 64 -17.45 7.58 21.58
N GLY A 65 -16.43 7.84 20.74
CA GLY A 65 -15.89 9.19 20.49
C GLY A 65 -16.52 9.94 19.33
N GLY A 66 -17.44 9.33 18.57
CA GLY A 66 -18.05 9.97 17.41
C GLY A 66 -18.41 9.01 16.27
N THR A 67 -18.43 9.52 15.06
CA THR A 67 -18.82 8.75 13.86
C THR A 67 -17.78 8.84 12.77
N ILE A 68 -17.66 7.75 11.99
CA ILE A 68 -16.89 7.73 10.75
C ILE A 68 -17.89 7.61 9.60
N PRO A 69 -17.97 8.58 8.69
CA PRO A 69 -18.82 8.51 7.53
C PRO A 69 -18.45 7.34 6.59
N PRO A 70 -19.40 6.88 5.75
CA PRO A 70 -19.12 5.81 4.81
C PRO A 70 -18.08 6.23 3.75
N HIS A 71 -17.34 5.24 3.26
CA HIS A 71 -16.42 5.36 2.15
C HIS A 71 -16.33 4.01 1.43
N ASP A 72 -15.84 3.99 0.18
CA ASP A 72 -15.60 2.76 -0.57
C ASP A 72 -14.66 3.05 -1.75
N GLY A 73 -14.22 2.00 -2.43
CA GLY A 73 -13.38 2.10 -3.62
C GLY A 73 -13.55 0.90 -4.55
N HIS A 74 -13.42 1.15 -5.84
CA HIS A 74 -13.57 0.17 -6.91
C HIS A 74 -12.41 0.23 -7.89
N GLY A 75 -12.18 -0.87 -8.58
CA GLY A 75 -11.17 -1.00 -9.62
C GLY A 75 -9.75 -1.07 -9.07
N PRO A 76 -8.75 -1.19 -9.96
CA PRO A 76 -7.36 -1.22 -9.61
C PRO A 76 -6.88 0.19 -9.20
N LEU A 77 -6.53 0.35 -7.93
CA LEU A 77 -5.96 1.57 -7.38
C LEU A 77 -4.43 1.55 -7.52
N HIS A 78 -3.77 2.66 -7.20
CA HIS A 78 -2.32 2.78 -7.25
C HIS A 78 -1.76 3.31 -5.93
N ILE A 79 -0.66 2.70 -5.46
CA ILE A 79 0.13 3.18 -4.34
C ILE A 79 1.61 2.96 -4.59
N ALA A 80 2.44 3.95 -4.23
CA ALA A 80 3.89 3.85 -4.28
C ALA A 80 4.49 3.82 -2.88
N PHE A 81 5.46 2.92 -2.68
CA PHE A 81 6.25 2.82 -1.45
C PHE A 81 7.66 3.31 -1.72
N ALA A 82 8.17 4.12 -0.81
CA ALA A 82 9.54 4.58 -0.82
C ALA A 82 10.50 3.45 -0.41
N VAL A 83 11.56 3.25 -1.17
CA VAL A 83 12.64 2.31 -0.84
C VAL A 83 14.00 2.95 -1.08
N ALA A 84 15.02 2.54 -0.32
CA ALA A 84 16.38 2.98 -0.57
C ALA A 84 16.87 2.47 -1.95
N ALA A 85 17.67 3.26 -2.64
CA ALA A 85 18.15 2.91 -3.98
C ALA A 85 18.94 1.58 -3.98
N GLU A 86 19.78 1.38 -3.00
CA GLU A 86 20.57 0.16 -2.81
C GLU A 86 19.75 -1.08 -2.43
N ALA A 87 18.51 -0.89 -1.98
CA ALA A 87 17.59 -1.98 -1.64
C ALA A 87 16.80 -2.50 -2.85
N LEU A 88 16.71 -1.73 -3.94
CA LEU A 88 15.87 -2.07 -5.10
C LEU A 88 16.23 -3.44 -5.71
N PRO A 89 17.51 -3.83 -5.90
CA PRO A 89 17.86 -5.17 -6.40
C PRO A 89 17.38 -6.31 -5.48
N GLN A 90 17.40 -6.09 -4.17
CA GLN A 90 16.93 -7.08 -3.19
C GLN A 90 15.40 -7.23 -3.26
N TRP A 91 14.67 -6.12 -3.48
CA TRP A 91 13.22 -6.14 -3.73
C TRP A 91 12.87 -6.90 -5.01
N GLU A 92 13.60 -6.68 -6.09
CA GLU A 92 13.40 -7.44 -7.33
C GLU A 92 13.62 -8.94 -7.13
N GLN A 93 14.66 -9.32 -6.38
CA GLN A 93 14.92 -10.72 -6.06
C GLN A 93 13.80 -11.32 -5.21
N ARG A 94 13.30 -10.57 -4.22
CA ARG A 94 12.18 -10.99 -3.37
C ARG A 94 10.90 -11.20 -4.19
N LEU A 95 10.52 -10.22 -5.01
CA LEU A 95 9.35 -10.34 -5.88
C LEU A 95 9.45 -11.57 -6.81
N ARG A 96 10.62 -11.80 -7.39
CA ARG A 96 10.86 -12.98 -8.22
C ARG A 96 10.72 -14.28 -7.44
N LYS A 97 11.25 -14.34 -6.21
CA LYS A 97 11.13 -15.52 -5.33
C LYS A 97 9.68 -15.84 -5.00
N GLU A 98 8.87 -14.81 -4.80
CA GLU A 98 7.43 -14.93 -4.50
C GLU A 98 6.58 -15.08 -5.78
N ALA A 99 7.22 -15.29 -6.94
CA ALA A 99 6.57 -15.40 -8.26
C ALA A 99 5.70 -14.19 -8.65
N ILE A 100 6.04 -13.00 -8.14
CA ILE A 100 5.39 -11.75 -8.51
C ILE A 100 6.03 -11.17 -9.77
N VAL A 101 5.21 -10.91 -10.78
CA VAL A 101 5.66 -10.35 -12.05
C VAL A 101 5.88 -8.85 -11.91
N ILE A 102 7.07 -8.37 -12.28
CA ILE A 102 7.33 -6.94 -12.47
C ILE A 102 6.82 -6.57 -13.86
N GLU A 103 5.72 -5.80 -13.91
CA GLU A 103 5.07 -5.41 -15.16
C GLU A 103 5.73 -4.23 -15.86
N GLY A 104 6.45 -3.39 -15.11
CA GLY A 104 7.08 -2.20 -15.65
C GLY A 104 8.26 -1.71 -14.83
N ARG A 105 9.10 -0.89 -15.49
CA ARG A 105 10.26 -0.21 -14.89
C ARG A 105 10.31 1.20 -15.45
N THR A 106 10.69 2.15 -14.64
CA THR A 106 10.88 3.54 -15.09
C THR A 106 12.16 4.10 -14.47
N ASP A 107 12.96 4.71 -15.31
CA ASP A 107 14.10 5.53 -14.90
C ASP A 107 13.68 7.00 -14.98
N TRP A 108 13.72 7.67 -13.86
CA TRP A 108 13.28 9.06 -13.75
C TRP A 108 14.43 10.03 -14.03
N SER A 109 14.14 11.17 -14.64
CA SER A 109 15.14 12.16 -15.03
C SER A 109 15.96 12.72 -13.87
N ARG A 110 15.47 12.60 -12.63
CA ARG A 110 16.17 13.01 -11.40
C ARG A 110 17.05 11.90 -10.80
N GLY A 111 17.16 10.76 -11.49
CA GLY A 111 17.98 9.62 -11.04
C GLY A 111 17.25 8.58 -10.21
N GLY A 112 15.96 8.75 -9.95
CA GLY A 112 15.14 7.74 -9.28
C GLY A 112 14.79 6.59 -10.22
N HIS A 113 14.44 5.45 -9.63
CA HIS A 113 14.01 4.24 -10.34
C HIS A 113 12.72 3.72 -9.72
N SER A 114 11.81 3.22 -10.54
CA SER A 114 10.58 2.59 -10.11
C SER A 114 10.40 1.22 -10.73
N ILE A 115 9.84 0.29 -9.94
CA ILE A 115 9.33 -0.99 -10.43
C ILE A 115 7.86 -1.14 -10.06
N TYR A 116 7.09 -1.74 -10.96
CA TYR A 116 5.63 -1.86 -10.85
C TYR A 116 5.20 -3.32 -10.85
N PHE A 117 4.27 -3.68 -9.98
CA PHE A 117 3.71 -5.02 -9.88
C PHE A 117 2.28 -4.96 -9.32
N ARG A 118 1.59 -6.10 -9.25
CA ARG A 118 0.20 -6.17 -8.78
C ARG A 118 0.08 -6.92 -7.46
N ASP A 119 -0.83 -6.43 -6.63
CA ASP A 119 -1.35 -7.19 -5.50
C ASP A 119 -2.45 -8.18 -5.97
N PRO A 120 -2.98 -9.06 -5.09
CA PRO A 120 -4.01 -10.04 -5.47
C PRO A 120 -5.33 -9.45 -5.97
N ASP A 121 -5.62 -8.18 -5.68
CA ASP A 121 -6.81 -7.44 -6.14
C ASP A 121 -6.53 -6.55 -7.35
N SER A 122 -5.37 -6.76 -8.01
CA SER A 122 -4.91 -6.02 -9.19
C SER A 122 -4.58 -4.54 -8.93
N HIS A 123 -4.43 -4.13 -7.67
CA HIS A 123 -3.89 -2.80 -7.39
C HIS A 123 -2.46 -2.68 -7.92
N LEU A 124 -2.17 -1.56 -8.57
CA LEU A 124 -0.82 -1.26 -9.05
C LEU A 124 0.04 -0.78 -7.90
N LEU A 125 1.01 -1.57 -7.53
CA LEU A 125 2.01 -1.21 -6.53
C LEU A 125 3.30 -0.76 -7.20
N GLU A 126 3.94 0.22 -6.60
CA GLU A 126 5.22 0.76 -7.04
C GLU A 126 6.22 0.75 -5.88
N LEU A 127 7.43 0.31 -6.15
CA LEU A 127 8.59 0.60 -5.29
C LEU A 127 9.42 1.66 -5.98
N ALA A 128 9.54 2.83 -5.35
CA ALA A 128 10.24 3.97 -5.90
C ALA A 128 11.44 4.36 -5.05
N THR A 129 12.55 4.68 -5.71
CA THR A 129 13.75 5.20 -5.05
C THR A 129 13.77 6.73 -5.10
N PRO A 130 14.58 7.40 -4.25
CA PRO A 130 14.76 8.85 -4.32
C PRO A 130 15.12 9.33 -5.73
N GLY A 131 14.59 10.48 -6.11
CA GLY A 131 14.75 11.06 -7.46
C GLY A 131 13.50 10.92 -8.33
N LEU A 132 12.37 10.49 -7.75
CA LEU A 132 11.06 10.50 -8.41
C LEU A 132 10.44 11.90 -8.38
N TRP A 133 10.35 12.50 -7.21
CA TRP A 133 9.80 13.84 -6.98
C TRP A 133 10.85 14.82 -6.48
N THR A 134 10.56 16.13 -6.51
CA THR A 134 11.46 17.15 -5.93
C THR A 134 11.62 17.03 -4.41
N ILE A 135 10.69 16.36 -3.77
CA ILE A 135 10.67 16.13 -2.32
C ILE A 135 11.11 14.72 -1.92
N TYR A 136 11.42 13.90 -2.92
CA TYR A 136 11.83 12.50 -2.70
C TYR A 136 12.74 11.98 -3.82
#